data_59b9ca245d3d36cea268d21951a18bab
#
_entry.id   59b9ca245d3d36cea268d21951a18bab
#
_cell.length_a   1.000
_cell.length_b   1.000
_cell.length_c   1.000
_cell.angle_alpha   90.00
_cell.angle_beta   90.00
_cell.angle_gamma   90.00
#
_symmetry.space_group_name_H-M   'P 1'
#
loop_
_entity.id
_entity.type
_entity.pdbx_description
1 polymer ?
#
loop_
_entity_poly.entity_id
_entity_poly.type
_entity_poly.pdbx_seq_one_letter_code
_entity_poly.pdbx_strand_id
1 'polypeptide(L)'
;MTDTILNGLTETHCHILPGIDDGSKDVETSLKMIAKLSAQGAEKIVCTPHYYSDSISLADFLQKRDAAAAKLKAALPPGSPEIRLGAEVYISKYLFSNDDLSPIKIEGTNCALIEHSFSEEFSDRACNRLIDLICDHGITPILAHIERYKSLMDKPDKLDYLISLGCIAQVNICLLYTSPSPRDYAA
;
A
#
# COMPACT_ATOMS: atom_id res chain seq x y z
N MET A 1 9.71 13.91 -28.81
CA MET A 1 10.29 13.28 -27.60
C MET A 1 9.81 11.84 -27.64
N THR A 2 10.71 10.88 -27.76
CA THR A 2 10.36 9.45 -27.68
C THR A 2 10.07 9.16 -26.23
N ASP A 3 8.79 8.92 -25.90
CA ASP A 3 8.41 8.45 -24.59
C ASP A 3 9.16 7.13 -24.32
N THR A 4 10.09 7.16 -23.37
CA THR A 4 10.79 5.95 -22.95
C THR A 4 9.80 5.15 -22.10
N ILE A 5 9.16 4.15 -22.72
CA ILE A 5 8.33 3.19 -21.98
C ILE A 5 9.29 2.31 -21.18
N LEU A 6 9.21 2.41 -19.86
CA LEU A 6 9.90 1.49 -18.96
C LEU A 6 9.14 0.16 -18.97
N ASN A 7 9.77 -0.92 -19.40
CA ASN A 7 9.18 -2.26 -19.38
C ASN A 7 9.52 -2.97 -18.08
N GLY A 8 8.65 -3.87 -17.65
CA GLY A 8 8.88 -4.70 -16.47
C GLY A 8 8.60 -3.99 -15.14
N LEU A 9 7.84 -2.88 -15.15
CA LEU A 9 7.49 -2.17 -13.94
C LEU A 9 6.52 -2.96 -13.08
N THR A 10 6.71 -2.89 -11.77
CA THR A 10 5.73 -3.34 -10.77
C THR A 10 5.16 -2.12 -10.06
N GLU A 11 3.85 -1.89 -10.19
CA GLU A 11 3.13 -0.96 -9.33
C GLU A 11 2.91 -1.62 -7.97
N THR A 12 3.45 -1.05 -6.92
CA THR A 12 3.46 -1.64 -5.57
C THR A 12 2.44 -1.06 -4.62
N HIS A 13 1.75 0.02 -5.01
CA HIS A 13 0.78 0.72 -4.19
C HIS A 13 -0.40 1.20 -5.04
N CYS A 14 -1.49 0.43 -5.08
CA CYS A 14 -2.60 0.74 -5.97
C CYS A 14 -3.97 0.29 -5.43
N HIS A 15 -4.95 1.21 -5.43
CA HIS A 15 -6.32 1.00 -4.97
C HIS A 15 -7.25 0.69 -6.14
N ILE A 16 -6.97 -0.39 -6.88
CA ILE A 16 -7.73 -0.77 -8.07
C ILE A 16 -8.79 -1.84 -7.82
N LEU A 17 -8.90 -2.40 -6.61
CA LEU A 17 -9.98 -3.35 -6.31
C LEU A 17 -11.33 -2.64 -6.26
N PRO A 18 -12.35 -3.16 -6.99
CA PRO A 18 -13.60 -2.43 -7.18
C PRO A 18 -14.45 -2.38 -5.90
N GLY A 19 -14.77 -1.17 -5.45
CA GLY A 19 -15.75 -0.88 -4.39
C GLY A 19 -15.35 -1.37 -2.99
N ILE A 20 -14.06 -1.47 -2.70
CA ILE A 20 -13.58 -1.90 -1.38
C ILE A 20 -13.15 -0.73 -0.47
N ASP A 21 -12.59 0.31 -1.08
CA ASP A 21 -12.08 1.51 -0.40
C ASP A 21 -12.37 2.78 -1.23
N ASP A 22 -11.61 3.85 -1.01
CA ASP A 22 -11.75 5.14 -1.69
C ASP A 22 -11.13 5.18 -3.10
N GLY A 23 -10.54 4.08 -3.55
CA GLY A 23 -9.95 3.96 -4.89
C GLY A 23 -10.99 3.71 -5.99
N SER A 24 -10.88 2.57 -6.67
CA SER A 24 -11.80 2.21 -7.75
C SER A 24 -13.21 1.88 -7.24
N LYS A 25 -14.22 2.59 -7.73
CA LYS A 25 -15.62 2.39 -7.31
C LYS A 25 -16.30 1.17 -7.93
N ASP A 26 -15.83 0.72 -9.10
CA ASP A 26 -16.43 -0.37 -9.87
C ASP A 26 -15.40 -1.02 -10.81
N VAL A 27 -15.77 -2.18 -11.39
CA VAL A 27 -14.90 -2.96 -12.29
C VAL A 27 -14.51 -2.15 -13.53
N GLU A 28 -15.39 -1.33 -14.07
CA GLU A 28 -15.09 -0.50 -15.25
C GLU A 28 -13.99 0.51 -14.96
N THR A 29 -14.06 1.16 -13.81
CA THR A 29 -13.02 2.09 -13.32
C THR A 29 -11.70 1.35 -13.09
N SER A 30 -11.74 0.17 -12.47
CA SER A 30 -10.55 -0.67 -12.28
C SER A 30 -9.85 -1.00 -13.59
N LEU A 31 -10.61 -1.43 -14.61
CA LEU A 31 -10.06 -1.76 -15.92
C LEU A 31 -9.42 -0.55 -16.61
N LYS A 32 -10.03 0.64 -16.48
CA LYS A 32 -9.44 1.90 -17.01
C LYS A 32 -8.12 2.25 -16.30
N MET A 33 -8.02 2.05 -14.99
CA MET A 33 -6.78 2.25 -14.23
C MET A 33 -5.71 1.27 -14.68
N ILE A 34 -6.03 -0.03 -14.80
CA ILE A 34 -5.11 -1.06 -15.26
C ILE A 34 -4.59 -0.75 -16.67
N ALA A 35 -5.47 -0.35 -17.59
CA ALA A 35 -5.07 0.00 -18.95
C ALA A 35 -4.08 1.16 -18.98
N LYS A 36 -4.26 2.18 -18.11
CA LYS A 36 -3.32 3.30 -17.99
C LYS A 36 -1.97 2.86 -17.43
N LEU A 37 -1.95 2.03 -16.38
CA LEU A 37 -0.71 1.50 -15.79
C LEU A 37 0.03 0.61 -16.79
N SER A 38 -0.69 -0.26 -17.51
CA SER A 38 -0.13 -1.10 -18.56
C SER A 38 0.49 -0.27 -19.69
N ALA A 39 -0.18 0.81 -20.11
CA ALA A 39 0.36 1.73 -21.12
C ALA A 39 1.63 2.48 -20.65
N GLN A 40 1.85 2.58 -19.35
CA GLN A 40 3.08 3.12 -18.74
C GLN A 40 4.17 2.06 -18.53
N GLY A 41 3.92 0.80 -18.90
CA GLY A 41 4.89 -0.29 -18.81
C GLY A 41 4.76 -1.17 -17.58
N ALA A 42 3.67 -1.05 -16.81
CA ALA A 42 3.42 -1.94 -15.69
C ALA A 42 3.09 -3.36 -16.19
N GLU A 43 3.88 -4.34 -15.77
CA GLU A 43 3.64 -5.77 -16.02
C GLU A 43 3.02 -6.46 -14.79
N LYS A 44 3.18 -5.86 -13.62
CA LYS A 44 2.59 -6.33 -12.35
C LYS A 44 1.96 -5.17 -11.61
N ILE A 45 0.82 -5.44 -10.97
CA ILE A 45 0.12 -4.47 -10.13
C ILE A 45 -0.24 -5.15 -8.82
N VAL A 46 0.23 -4.58 -7.71
CA VAL A 46 -0.14 -5.01 -6.37
C VAL A 46 -1.36 -4.20 -5.93
N CYS A 47 -2.45 -4.90 -5.70
CA CYS A 47 -3.65 -4.30 -5.14
C CYS A 47 -3.48 -4.17 -3.63
N THR A 48 -3.46 -2.96 -3.13
CA THR A 48 -3.23 -2.63 -1.73
C THR A 48 -4.40 -1.85 -1.13
N PRO A 49 -5.61 -2.45 -1.02
CA PRO A 49 -6.72 -1.76 -0.39
C PRO A 49 -6.42 -1.46 1.08
N HIS A 50 -7.02 -0.38 1.58
CA HIS A 50 -6.88 0.01 2.99
C HIS A 50 -7.37 -1.06 3.96
N TYR A 51 -6.56 -1.33 4.99
CA TYR A 51 -6.91 -2.17 6.12
C TYR A 51 -6.73 -1.42 7.43
N TYR A 52 -7.84 -1.10 8.08
CA TYR A 52 -7.93 -0.46 9.40
C TYR A 52 -8.39 -1.49 10.44
N SER A 53 -7.44 -2.06 11.18
CA SER A 53 -7.69 -3.14 12.16
C SER A 53 -8.51 -2.71 13.40
N ASP A 54 -8.73 -1.42 13.59
CA ASP A 54 -9.66 -0.86 14.60
C ASP A 54 -11.11 -0.82 14.13
N SER A 55 -11.34 -0.94 12.83
CA SER A 55 -12.66 -0.77 12.20
C SER A 55 -13.23 -2.07 11.65
N ILE A 56 -12.37 -3.02 11.25
CA ILE A 56 -12.78 -4.30 10.65
C ILE A 56 -11.82 -5.42 11.08
N SER A 57 -12.35 -6.63 11.29
CA SER A 57 -11.51 -7.80 11.56
C SER A 57 -10.66 -8.18 10.33
N LEU A 58 -9.50 -8.81 10.55
CA LEU A 58 -8.65 -9.30 9.46
C LEU A 58 -9.42 -10.28 8.56
N ALA A 59 -10.21 -11.18 9.15
CA ALA A 59 -11.00 -12.16 8.39
C ALA A 59 -12.04 -11.49 7.47
N ASP A 60 -12.78 -10.50 7.97
CA ASP A 60 -13.77 -9.79 7.17
C ASP A 60 -13.11 -8.94 6.08
N PHE A 61 -11.96 -8.30 6.39
CA PHE A 61 -11.18 -7.58 5.39
C PHE A 61 -10.74 -8.52 4.26
N LEU A 62 -10.15 -9.67 4.59
CA LEU A 62 -9.69 -10.65 3.61
C LEU A 62 -10.84 -11.16 2.74
N GLN A 63 -11.99 -11.46 3.35
CA GLN A 63 -13.18 -11.88 2.59
C GLN A 63 -13.61 -10.81 1.57
N LYS A 64 -13.64 -9.53 1.96
CA LYS A 64 -14.00 -8.42 1.07
C LYS A 64 -12.96 -8.23 -0.03
N ARG A 65 -11.66 -8.24 0.32
CA ARG A 65 -10.55 -8.11 -0.62
C ARG A 65 -10.59 -9.19 -1.68
N ASP A 66 -10.69 -10.43 -1.26
CA ASP A 66 -10.64 -11.58 -2.16
C ASP A 66 -11.88 -11.66 -3.07
N ALA A 67 -13.06 -11.27 -2.56
CA ALA A 67 -14.27 -11.14 -3.36
C ALA A 67 -14.16 -10.03 -4.42
N ALA A 68 -13.59 -8.87 -4.07
CA ALA A 68 -13.34 -7.78 -5.02
C ALA A 68 -12.29 -8.19 -6.07
N ALA A 69 -11.23 -8.87 -5.65
CA ALA A 69 -10.19 -9.40 -6.53
C ALA A 69 -10.74 -10.44 -7.51
N ALA A 70 -11.61 -11.34 -7.06
CA ALA A 70 -12.26 -12.33 -7.94
C ALA A 70 -13.10 -11.65 -9.02
N LYS A 71 -13.89 -10.63 -8.68
CA LYS A 71 -14.67 -9.84 -9.64
C LYS A 71 -13.77 -9.16 -10.68
N LEU A 72 -12.66 -8.56 -10.23
CA LEU A 72 -11.71 -7.91 -11.12
C LEU A 72 -11.04 -8.92 -12.05
N LYS A 73 -10.48 -10.01 -11.49
CA LYS A 73 -9.76 -11.06 -12.25
C LYS A 73 -10.66 -11.70 -13.32
N ALA A 74 -11.96 -11.88 -13.05
CA ALA A 74 -12.93 -12.40 -14.02
C ALA A 74 -13.20 -11.46 -15.22
N ALA A 75 -12.95 -10.17 -15.07
CA ALA A 75 -13.19 -9.16 -16.10
C ALA A 75 -11.92 -8.73 -16.85
N LEU A 76 -10.73 -9.21 -16.46
CA LEU A 76 -9.46 -8.82 -17.07
C LEU A 76 -9.37 -9.30 -18.53
N PRO A 77 -9.04 -8.40 -19.47
CA PRO A 77 -8.71 -8.79 -20.84
C PRO A 77 -7.45 -9.67 -20.90
N PRO A 78 -7.32 -10.53 -21.91
CA PRO A 78 -6.06 -11.23 -22.19
C PRO A 78 -4.89 -10.25 -22.36
N GLY A 79 -3.74 -10.56 -21.78
CA GLY A 79 -2.54 -9.72 -21.83
C GLY A 79 -2.52 -8.57 -20.82
N SER A 80 -3.46 -8.52 -19.88
CA SER A 80 -3.40 -7.59 -18.75
C SER A 80 -2.20 -7.87 -17.85
N PRO A 81 -1.70 -6.86 -17.11
CA PRO A 81 -0.69 -7.06 -16.06
C PRO A 81 -1.09 -8.12 -15.04
N GLU A 82 -0.09 -8.81 -14.48
CA GLU A 82 -0.28 -9.73 -13.36
C GLU A 82 -0.83 -8.98 -12.14
N ILE A 83 -1.95 -9.45 -11.58
CA ILE A 83 -2.56 -8.88 -10.38
C ILE A 83 -2.14 -9.69 -9.17
N ARG A 84 -1.47 -9.03 -8.23
CA ARG A 84 -1.10 -9.54 -6.91
C ARG A 84 -1.90 -8.84 -5.83
N LEU A 85 -2.12 -9.53 -4.72
CA LEU A 85 -2.85 -8.98 -3.58
C LEU A 85 -1.88 -8.61 -2.47
N GLY A 86 -2.23 -7.56 -1.75
CA GLY A 86 -1.60 -7.10 -0.53
C GLY A 86 -2.65 -6.35 0.30
N ALA A 87 -2.19 -5.41 1.10
CA ALA A 87 -3.00 -4.45 1.82
C ALA A 87 -2.15 -3.20 2.10
N GLU A 88 -2.76 -2.02 2.13
CA GLU A 88 -2.20 -0.84 2.79
C GLU A 88 -2.72 -0.83 4.22
N VAL A 89 -1.83 -1.17 5.15
CA VAL A 89 -2.18 -1.46 6.53
C VAL A 89 -1.91 -0.25 7.42
N TYR A 90 -2.95 0.30 8.02
CA TYR A 90 -2.78 1.32 9.04
C TYR A 90 -2.19 0.72 10.32
N ILE A 91 -1.00 1.22 10.73
CA ILE A 91 -0.27 0.68 11.86
C ILE A 91 -0.89 1.11 13.20
N SER A 92 -1.85 0.35 13.69
CA SER A 92 -2.51 0.55 14.98
C SER A 92 -2.11 -0.52 15.99
N LYS A 93 -2.46 -0.30 17.27
CA LYS A 93 -2.26 -1.31 18.32
C LYS A 93 -3.13 -2.57 18.09
N TYR A 94 -4.27 -2.41 17.41
CA TYR A 94 -5.21 -3.50 17.17
C TYR A 94 -4.74 -4.48 16.10
N LEU A 95 -3.78 -4.06 15.26
CA LEU A 95 -3.17 -4.94 14.27
C LEU A 95 -2.55 -6.18 14.94
N PHE A 96 -1.87 -5.97 16.06
CA PHE A 96 -1.16 -7.01 16.83
C PHE A 96 -2.08 -7.87 17.71
N SER A 97 -3.40 -7.70 17.61
CA SER A 97 -4.38 -8.62 18.22
C SER A 97 -4.64 -9.84 17.32
N ASN A 98 -4.04 -9.90 16.13
CA ASN A 98 -4.11 -11.05 15.24
C ASN A 98 -2.89 -11.93 15.45
N ASP A 99 -3.09 -13.24 15.61
CA ASP A 99 -2.01 -14.21 15.81
C ASP A 99 -1.16 -14.39 14.54
N ASP A 100 -1.78 -14.29 13.36
CA ASP A 100 -1.11 -14.42 12.07
C ASP A 100 -1.35 -13.18 11.19
N LEU A 101 -0.28 -12.45 10.92
CA LEU A 101 -0.26 -11.29 10.01
C LEU A 101 0.21 -11.65 8.59
N SER A 102 0.49 -12.91 8.29
CA SER A 102 0.92 -13.33 6.94
C SER A 102 -0.02 -12.88 5.82
N PRO A 103 -1.37 -12.84 6.01
CA PRO A 103 -2.29 -12.45 4.95
C PRO A 103 -2.23 -10.98 4.51
N ILE A 104 -1.60 -10.08 5.29
CA ILE A 104 -1.42 -8.68 4.88
C ILE A 104 -0.21 -8.47 3.97
N LYS A 105 0.67 -9.46 3.86
CA LYS A 105 1.85 -9.37 2.98
C LYS A 105 1.44 -9.28 1.51
N ILE A 106 2.29 -8.66 0.73
CA ILE A 106 2.20 -8.69 -0.73
C ILE A 106 2.47 -10.13 -1.19
N GLU A 107 1.57 -10.67 -1.99
CA GLU A 107 1.67 -12.04 -2.52
C GLU A 107 3.06 -12.34 -3.10
N GLY A 108 3.65 -13.45 -2.65
CA GLY A 108 4.97 -13.90 -3.09
C GLY A 108 6.16 -13.17 -2.47
N THR A 109 5.92 -12.38 -1.42
CA THR A 109 6.97 -11.66 -0.68
C THR A 109 6.80 -11.79 0.83
N ASN A 110 7.77 -11.26 1.59
CA ASN A 110 7.65 -11.02 3.03
C ASN A 110 7.37 -9.55 3.37
N CYS A 111 7.07 -8.72 2.37
CA CYS A 111 6.82 -7.29 2.54
C CYS A 111 5.34 -7.00 2.79
N ALA A 112 5.04 -5.96 3.56
CA ALA A 112 3.70 -5.37 3.69
C ALA A 112 3.78 -3.85 3.59
N LEU A 113 2.81 -3.23 2.91
CA LEU A 113 2.70 -1.78 2.82
C LEU A 113 2.05 -1.25 4.10
N ILE A 114 2.74 -0.36 4.78
CA ILE A 114 2.35 0.15 6.11
C ILE A 114 2.12 1.64 6.04
N GLU A 115 0.92 2.06 6.43
CA GLU A 115 0.51 3.44 6.57
C GLU A 115 0.52 3.89 8.03
N HIS A 116 0.88 5.15 8.28
CA HIS A 116 0.77 5.83 9.57
C HIS A 116 -0.15 7.05 9.45
N SER A 117 -0.67 7.56 10.57
CA SER A 117 -1.44 8.80 10.59
C SER A 117 -0.63 9.98 10.05
N PHE A 118 -1.23 10.80 9.18
CA PHE A 118 -0.60 12.02 8.67
C PHE A 118 -0.58 13.15 9.70
N SER A 119 -1.55 13.14 10.61
CA SER A 119 -1.72 14.16 11.65
C SER A 119 -0.94 13.87 12.94
N GLU A 120 -0.49 12.63 13.14
CA GLU A 120 0.23 12.23 14.33
C GLU A 120 1.75 12.23 14.09
N GLU A 121 2.50 12.56 15.16
CA GLU A 121 3.95 12.41 15.11
C GLU A 121 4.34 10.94 14.93
N PHE A 122 5.34 10.68 14.09
CA PHE A 122 5.94 9.36 13.95
C PHE A 122 6.75 9.04 15.23
N SER A 123 6.03 8.61 16.26
CA SER A 123 6.55 8.44 17.62
C SER A 123 7.40 7.18 17.78
N ASP A 124 8.14 7.08 18.87
CA ASP A 124 8.87 5.86 19.21
C ASP A 124 7.94 4.64 19.35
N ARG A 125 6.69 4.86 19.76
CA ARG A 125 5.67 3.79 19.76
C ARG A 125 5.34 3.29 18.35
N ALA A 126 5.28 4.18 17.37
CA ALA A 126 5.09 3.78 15.98
C ALA A 126 6.32 3.01 15.48
N CYS A 127 7.53 3.47 15.79
CA CYS A 127 8.78 2.76 15.48
C CYS A 127 8.80 1.36 16.09
N ASN A 128 8.43 1.22 17.39
CA ASN A 128 8.39 -0.09 18.05
C ASN A 128 7.44 -1.07 17.37
N ARG A 129 6.27 -0.62 16.90
CA ARG A 129 5.35 -1.48 16.14
C ARG A 129 5.96 -1.97 14.82
N LEU A 130 6.77 -1.14 14.15
CA LEU A 130 7.50 -1.59 12.96
C LEU A 130 8.56 -2.63 13.31
N ILE A 131 9.23 -2.47 14.45
CA ILE A 131 10.18 -3.46 14.97
C ILE A 131 9.47 -4.78 15.28
N ASP A 132 8.29 -4.72 15.91
CA ASP A 132 7.47 -5.91 16.20
C ASP A 132 7.09 -6.65 14.90
N LEU A 133 6.70 -5.92 13.84
CA LEU A 133 6.44 -6.53 12.52
C LEU A 133 7.67 -7.27 11.97
N ILE A 134 8.85 -6.69 12.13
CA ILE A 134 10.11 -7.28 11.62
C ILE A 134 10.51 -8.48 12.47
N CYS A 135 10.57 -8.32 13.79
CA CYS A 135 11.15 -9.29 14.70
C CYS A 135 10.21 -10.46 15.01
N ASP A 136 8.92 -10.17 15.24
CA ASP A 136 7.97 -11.17 15.74
C ASP A 136 7.18 -11.81 14.60
N HIS A 137 6.93 -11.05 13.49
CA HIS A 137 6.12 -11.53 12.38
C HIS A 137 6.91 -11.80 11.09
N GLY A 138 8.21 -11.48 11.05
CA GLY A 138 9.06 -11.67 9.87
C GLY A 138 8.55 -10.88 8.64
N ILE A 139 7.96 -9.71 8.89
CA ILE A 139 7.41 -8.83 7.85
C ILE A 139 8.36 -7.67 7.62
N THR A 140 8.75 -7.43 6.37
CA THR A 140 9.49 -6.24 5.97
C THR A 140 8.52 -5.09 5.70
N PRO A 141 8.46 -4.03 6.53
CA PRO A 141 7.56 -2.91 6.31
C PRO A 141 8.00 -2.08 5.10
N ILE A 142 7.08 -1.81 4.16
CA ILE A 142 7.21 -0.75 3.16
C ILE A 142 6.42 0.44 3.71
N LEU A 143 7.11 1.50 4.10
CA LEU A 143 6.48 2.72 4.61
C LEU A 143 5.84 3.47 3.43
N ALA A 144 4.50 3.49 3.40
CA ALA A 144 3.74 4.10 2.31
C ALA A 144 3.94 5.62 2.30
N HIS A 145 4.06 6.21 1.12
CA HIS A 145 4.06 7.67 0.83
C HIS A 145 4.72 8.50 1.93
N ILE A 146 6.00 8.20 2.25
CA ILE A 146 6.75 8.84 3.36
C ILE A 146 6.78 10.37 3.27
N GLU A 147 6.67 10.93 2.07
CA GLU A 147 6.61 12.37 1.82
C GLU A 147 5.41 13.06 2.48
N ARG A 148 4.38 12.30 2.88
CA ARG A 148 3.20 12.82 3.59
C ARG A 148 3.41 12.93 5.11
N TYR A 149 4.43 12.29 5.67
CA TYR A 149 4.70 12.33 7.11
C TYR A 149 5.66 13.47 7.45
N LYS A 150 5.11 14.67 7.69
CA LYS A 150 5.91 15.85 8.02
C LYS A 150 6.87 15.59 9.18
N SER A 151 6.42 14.88 10.23
CA SER A 151 7.24 14.54 11.39
C SER A 151 8.43 13.64 11.07
N LEU A 152 8.36 12.86 10.00
CA LEU A 152 9.44 12.01 9.53
C LEU A 152 10.36 12.77 8.57
N MET A 153 9.78 13.58 7.69
CA MET A 153 10.54 14.40 6.73
C MET A 153 11.36 15.50 7.41
N ASP A 154 10.85 16.06 8.52
CA ASP A 154 11.58 17.05 9.33
C ASP A 154 12.68 16.42 10.21
N LYS A 155 12.74 15.08 10.30
CA LYS A 155 13.69 14.32 11.13
C LYS A 155 14.37 13.21 10.31
N PRO A 156 15.28 13.53 9.38
CA PRO A 156 15.90 12.55 8.50
C PRO A 156 16.60 11.41 9.26
N ASP A 157 17.22 11.71 10.41
CA ASP A 157 17.88 10.69 11.26
C ASP A 157 16.91 9.57 11.71
N LYS A 158 15.62 9.92 11.89
CA LYS A 158 14.59 8.92 12.24
C LYS A 158 14.26 8.03 11.03
N LEU A 159 14.20 8.59 9.84
CA LEU A 159 14.01 7.82 8.61
C LEU A 159 15.21 6.89 8.37
N ASP A 160 16.42 7.40 8.50
CA ASP A 160 17.65 6.61 8.37
C ASP A 160 17.68 5.45 9.36
N TYR A 161 17.26 5.72 10.61
CA TYR A 161 17.11 4.67 11.62
C TYR A 161 16.12 3.57 11.18
N LEU A 162 14.94 3.93 10.71
CA LEU A 162 13.94 2.97 10.22
C LEU A 162 14.45 2.15 9.03
N ILE A 163 15.15 2.78 8.09
CA ILE A 163 15.79 2.09 6.96
C ILE A 163 16.87 1.13 7.47
N SER A 164 17.66 1.53 8.47
CA SER A 164 18.69 0.67 9.07
C SER A 164 18.11 -0.56 9.77
N LEU A 165 16.86 -0.50 10.21
CA LEU A 165 16.12 -1.64 10.78
C LEU A 165 15.56 -2.58 9.70
N GLY A 166 15.64 -2.22 8.41
CA GLY A 166 15.15 -3.00 7.30
C GLY A 166 13.80 -2.52 6.72
N CYS A 167 13.28 -1.36 7.15
CA CYS A 167 12.13 -0.76 6.50
C CYS A 167 12.49 -0.26 5.09
N ILE A 168 11.52 -0.30 4.18
CA ILE A 168 11.64 0.23 2.82
C ILE A 168 10.82 1.52 2.76
N ALA A 169 11.37 2.60 2.20
CA ALA A 169 10.66 3.84 2.00
C ALA A 169 9.99 3.86 0.61
N GLN A 170 8.69 4.09 0.55
CA GLN A 170 7.93 4.24 -0.69
C GLN A 170 7.46 5.70 -0.82
N VAL A 171 7.60 6.25 -2.01
CA VAL A 171 7.25 7.64 -2.34
C VAL A 171 6.29 7.63 -3.53
N ASN A 172 5.24 8.45 -3.47
CA ASN A 172 4.35 8.67 -4.60
C ASN A 172 4.93 9.78 -5.49
N ILE A 173 5.44 9.42 -6.65
CA ILE A 173 6.11 10.36 -7.57
C ILE A 173 5.19 11.51 -7.98
N CYS A 174 3.89 11.28 -8.14
CA CYS A 174 2.93 12.33 -8.47
C CYS A 174 2.84 13.43 -7.40
N LEU A 175 3.07 13.10 -6.12
CA LEU A 175 3.04 14.07 -5.02
C LEU A 175 4.32 14.92 -4.94
N LEU A 176 5.43 14.47 -5.52
CA LEU A 176 6.66 15.27 -5.59
C LEU A 176 6.55 16.47 -6.53
N TYR A 177 5.64 16.43 -7.51
CA TYR A 177 5.46 17.47 -8.53
C TYR A 177 4.16 18.27 -8.36
N THR A 178 3.25 17.84 -7.51
CA THR A 178 1.99 18.53 -7.23
C THR A 178 1.99 18.99 -5.78
N SER A 179 1.58 20.24 -5.54
CA SER A 179 1.24 20.65 -4.17
C SER A 179 0.18 19.70 -3.63
N PRO A 180 0.28 19.25 -2.37
CA PRO A 180 -0.70 18.35 -1.78
C PRO A 180 -2.10 18.93 -1.98
N SER A 181 -3.04 18.10 -2.43
CA SER A 181 -4.44 18.49 -2.58
C SER A 181 -5.04 18.82 -1.21
N PRO A 182 -6.03 19.73 -1.11
CA PRO A 182 -6.76 19.94 0.15
C PRO A 182 -7.37 18.66 0.74
N ARG A 183 -7.61 17.61 -0.06
CA ARG A 183 -8.04 16.30 0.40
C ARG A 183 -6.96 15.56 1.20
N ASP A 184 -5.70 15.85 0.95
CA ASP A 184 -4.57 15.23 1.65
C ASP A 184 -4.42 15.72 3.10
N TYR A 185 -5.15 16.79 3.47
CA TYR A 185 -5.20 17.35 4.82
C TYR A 185 -6.57 17.20 5.50
N ALA A 186 -7.54 16.56 4.85
CA ALA A 186 -8.94 16.46 5.31
C ALA A 186 -9.25 15.10 5.98
N ALA A 187 -8.25 14.41 6.49
CA ALA A 187 -8.41 13.18 7.27
C ALA A 187 -8.19 13.45 8.76
#